data_d0b18b292995a6e04b342568116fcc53
#
_entry.id   d0b18b292995a6e04b342568116fcc53
#
_cell.length_a   1.000
_cell.length_b   1.000
_cell.length_c   1.000
_cell.angle_alpha   90.00
_cell.angle_beta   90.00
_cell.angle_gamma   90.00
#
_symmetry.space_group_name_H-M   'P 1'
#
loop_
_entity.id
_entity.type
_entity.pdbx_description
1 polymer ?
#
loop_
_entity_poly.entity_id
_entity_poly.type
_entity_poly.pdbx_seq_one_letter_code
_entity_poly.pdbx_strand_id
1 'polypeptide(L)'
;MEAGALRAPAAINRISVTAPLLRLRSDEQLVALFRAGNDAAFSVIHDRYRQRLFAYSRQMLGGSRQDAEDALQDVFLRAYSSLRGSDRPVSLRAWLYRVAHNRCIDHLRKPVPPAIDLFDTSRKPLYDPITESERRDDLRRLIEDVRRLPEQQRSALLMREMDGMSYAELSEALGVSLQAVKSLLVRARIGLVEAVEARGTACSDIRLDLAGSFDRGVRASGRSRKHLRDCAGCSEYRVQLRGVRDGFAAMSPGGPGPIAAALKLLGLGSAA
;
A
#
# COMPACT_ATOMS: atom_id res chain seq x y z
N MET A 1 -75.97 11.07 -13.08
CA MET A 1 -74.99 11.11 -11.98
C MET A 1 -74.18 9.82 -12.04
N GLU A 2 -73.07 9.82 -12.77
CA GLU A 2 -72.15 8.66 -12.87
C GLU A 2 -70.91 8.97 -12.10
N ALA A 3 -70.63 8.12 -11.09
CA ALA A 3 -69.45 8.22 -10.25
C ALA A 3 -68.28 7.59 -10.99
N GLY A 4 -67.30 8.44 -11.36
CA GLY A 4 -66.04 8.00 -11.95
C GLY A 4 -65.19 7.22 -10.95
N ALA A 5 -65.00 5.93 -11.20
CA ALA A 5 -64.11 5.07 -10.45
C ALA A 5 -62.64 5.46 -10.73
N LEU A 6 -61.95 6.01 -9.71
CA LEU A 6 -60.50 6.25 -9.70
C LEU A 6 -59.81 4.85 -9.70
N ARG A 7 -59.21 4.54 -10.85
CA ARG A 7 -58.35 3.36 -11.03
C ARG A 7 -57.04 3.61 -10.25
N ALA A 8 -56.82 2.87 -9.16
CA ALA A 8 -55.59 2.84 -8.44
C ALA A 8 -54.43 2.34 -9.35
N PRO A 9 -53.23 2.91 -9.29
CA PRO A 9 -52.11 2.42 -10.07
C PRO A 9 -51.71 1.03 -9.59
N ALA A 10 -51.54 0.12 -10.56
CA ALA A 10 -51.10 -1.23 -10.33
C ALA A 10 -49.83 -1.28 -9.48
N ALA A 11 -49.90 -1.90 -8.33
CA ALA A 11 -48.77 -2.21 -7.48
C ALA A 11 -47.78 -3.05 -8.29
N ILE A 12 -46.67 -2.46 -8.66
CA ILE A 12 -45.51 -3.15 -9.26
C ILE A 12 -45.09 -4.23 -8.25
N ASN A 13 -45.34 -5.49 -8.65
CA ASN A 13 -45.00 -6.66 -7.89
C ASN A 13 -43.50 -6.70 -7.64
N ARG A 14 -43.02 -6.16 -6.50
CA ARG A 14 -41.63 -6.23 -6.06
C ARG A 14 -41.36 -7.72 -5.79
N ILE A 15 -40.78 -8.40 -6.79
CA ILE A 15 -40.24 -9.75 -6.59
C ILE A 15 -39.20 -9.63 -5.47
N SER A 16 -39.63 -10.05 -4.27
CA SER A 16 -38.72 -10.11 -3.12
C SER A 16 -37.75 -11.27 -3.36
N VAL A 17 -36.65 -11.01 -4.05
CA VAL A 17 -35.57 -11.99 -4.24
C VAL A 17 -34.99 -12.26 -2.86
N THR A 18 -35.17 -13.49 -2.34
CA THR A 18 -34.66 -13.89 -1.03
C THR A 18 -33.14 -13.76 -0.97
N ALA A 19 -32.60 -13.32 0.16
CA ALA A 19 -31.16 -13.02 0.36
C ALA A 19 -30.18 -14.13 -0.12
N PRO A 20 -30.51 -15.46 0.02
CA PRO A 20 -29.65 -16.51 -0.53
C PRO A 20 -29.50 -16.48 -2.04
N LEU A 21 -30.54 -16.14 -2.79
CA LEU A 21 -30.48 -16.07 -4.26
C LEU A 21 -29.68 -14.83 -4.76
N LEU A 22 -29.65 -13.75 -4.00
CA LEU A 22 -28.84 -12.56 -4.33
C LEU A 22 -27.34 -12.86 -4.28
N ARG A 23 -26.89 -13.76 -3.43
CA ARG A 23 -25.47 -14.15 -3.32
C ARG A 23 -24.92 -14.82 -4.58
N LEU A 24 -25.79 -15.41 -5.42
CA LEU A 24 -25.41 -16.05 -6.69
C LEU A 24 -25.36 -15.06 -7.87
N ARG A 25 -25.81 -13.84 -7.67
CA ARG A 25 -25.83 -12.82 -8.73
C ARG A 25 -24.42 -12.24 -8.98
N SER A 26 -24.17 -11.84 -10.25
CA SER A 26 -22.95 -11.12 -10.59
C SER A 26 -22.93 -9.72 -9.97
N ASP A 27 -21.79 -9.08 -9.95
CA ASP A 27 -21.63 -7.73 -9.41
C ASP A 27 -22.49 -6.72 -10.18
N GLU A 28 -22.54 -6.85 -11.52
CA GLU A 28 -23.37 -5.99 -12.39
C GLU A 28 -24.86 -6.16 -12.08
N GLN A 29 -25.30 -7.40 -11.85
CA GLN A 29 -26.69 -7.69 -11.48
C GLN A 29 -27.03 -7.12 -10.10
N LEU A 30 -26.11 -7.23 -9.13
CA LEU A 30 -26.32 -6.66 -7.79
C LEU A 30 -26.39 -5.14 -7.85
N VAL A 31 -25.50 -4.49 -8.61
CA VAL A 31 -25.54 -3.03 -8.81
C VAL A 31 -26.85 -2.60 -9.48
N ALA A 32 -27.31 -3.31 -10.52
CA ALA A 32 -28.57 -3.01 -11.19
C ALA A 32 -29.78 -3.14 -10.24
N LEU A 33 -29.83 -4.20 -9.43
CA LEU A 33 -30.89 -4.40 -8.44
C LEU A 33 -30.86 -3.32 -7.35
N PHE A 34 -29.69 -2.92 -6.89
CA PHE A 34 -29.53 -1.86 -5.91
C PHE A 34 -30.02 -0.51 -6.46
N ARG A 35 -29.68 -0.18 -7.70
CA ARG A 35 -30.17 1.01 -8.42
C ARG A 35 -31.70 1.01 -8.57
N ALA A 36 -32.28 -0.15 -8.78
CA ALA A 36 -33.73 -0.34 -8.82
C ALA A 36 -34.41 -0.26 -7.45
N GLY A 37 -33.67 0.05 -6.37
CA GLY A 37 -34.22 0.23 -5.02
C GLY A 37 -34.20 -1.00 -4.12
N ASN A 38 -33.48 -2.07 -4.50
CA ASN A 38 -33.31 -3.25 -3.66
C ASN A 38 -32.09 -3.11 -2.75
N ASP A 39 -32.28 -2.63 -1.52
CA ASP A 39 -31.21 -2.43 -0.54
C ASP A 39 -30.55 -3.77 -0.09
N ALA A 40 -31.26 -4.90 -0.18
CA ALA A 40 -30.68 -6.21 0.12
C ALA A 40 -29.54 -6.57 -0.86
N ALA A 41 -29.57 -6.08 -2.10
CA ALA A 41 -28.47 -6.26 -3.05
C ALA A 41 -27.19 -5.55 -2.57
N PHE A 42 -27.30 -4.37 -1.95
CA PHE A 42 -26.14 -3.69 -1.37
C PHE A 42 -25.58 -4.43 -0.16
N SER A 43 -26.42 -5.02 0.69
CA SER A 43 -25.97 -5.86 1.79
C SER A 43 -25.13 -7.04 1.29
N VAL A 44 -25.52 -7.66 0.17
CA VAL A 44 -24.72 -8.73 -0.45
C VAL A 44 -23.39 -8.21 -1.01
N ILE A 45 -23.37 -7.04 -1.63
CA ILE A 45 -22.12 -6.38 -2.08
C ILE A 45 -21.22 -6.13 -0.87
N HIS A 46 -21.75 -5.55 0.20
CA HIS A 46 -21.02 -5.30 1.44
C HIS A 46 -20.39 -6.59 1.99
N ASP A 47 -21.18 -7.66 2.17
CA ASP A 47 -20.71 -8.94 2.72
C ASP A 47 -19.62 -9.57 1.83
N ARG A 48 -19.76 -9.48 0.49
CA ARG A 48 -18.82 -10.03 -0.49
C ARG A 48 -17.45 -9.37 -0.43
N TYR A 49 -17.41 -8.05 -0.22
CA TYR A 49 -16.19 -7.26 -0.32
C TYR A 49 -15.59 -6.83 1.02
N ARG A 50 -16.38 -6.82 2.12
CA ARG A 50 -15.97 -6.32 3.41
C ARG A 50 -14.65 -6.91 3.90
N GLN A 51 -14.53 -8.24 3.93
CA GLN A 51 -13.33 -8.88 4.48
C GLN A 51 -12.08 -8.61 3.62
N ARG A 52 -12.22 -8.62 2.30
CA ARG A 52 -11.11 -8.38 1.36
C ARG A 52 -10.63 -6.94 1.43
N LEU A 53 -11.55 -5.98 1.37
CA LEU A 53 -11.23 -4.55 1.49
C LEU A 53 -10.65 -4.20 2.86
N PHE A 54 -11.15 -4.83 3.93
CA PHE A 54 -10.57 -4.68 5.26
C PHE A 54 -9.12 -5.18 5.32
N ALA A 55 -8.86 -6.38 4.81
CA ALA A 55 -7.51 -6.96 4.77
C ALA A 55 -6.56 -6.09 3.95
N TYR A 56 -7.01 -5.62 2.78
CA TYR A 56 -6.27 -4.67 1.95
C TYR A 56 -5.96 -3.37 2.68
N SER A 57 -6.97 -2.70 3.24
CA SER A 57 -6.81 -1.43 3.95
C SER A 57 -5.87 -1.57 5.16
N ARG A 58 -5.99 -2.67 5.91
CA ARG A 58 -5.11 -2.95 7.04
C ARG A 58 -3.63 -3.08 6.62
N GLN A 59 -3.35 -3.73 5.50
CA GLN A 59 -1.97 -3.83 4.98
C GLN A 59 -1.47 -2.50 4.43
N MET A 60 -2.34 -1.70 3.81
CA MET A 60 -1.99 -0.36 3.34
C MET A 60 -1.68 0.60 4.49
N LEU A 61 -2.43 0.52 5.60
CA LEU A 61 -2.37 1.43 6.75
C LEU A 61 -1.46 0.92 7.89
N GLY A 62 -0.44 0.13 7.59
CA GLY A 62 0.57 -0.27 8.57
C GLY A 62 0.08 -1.31 9.60
N GLY A 63 -1.06 -1.97 9.37
CA GLY A 63 -1.62 -2.98 10.26
C GLY A 63 -2.61 -2.46 11.31
N SER A 64 -2.82 -1.15 11.40
CA SER A 64 -3.81 -0.55 12.29
C SER A 64 -5.21 -1.07 11.97
N ARG A 65 -5.85 -1.70 12.95
CA ARG A 65 -7.19 -2.22 12.81
C ARG A 65 -8.22 -1.09 12.76
N GLN A 66 -8.06 -0.11 13.64
CA GLN A 66 -8.97 1.02 13.74
C GLN A 66 -8.99 1.85 12.45
N ASP A 67 -7.80 2.23 11.93
CA ASP A 67 -7.71 2.98 10.68
C ASP A 67 -8.28 2.21 9.48
N ALA A 68 -8.12 0.87 9.48
CA ALA A 68 -8.69 0.02 8.45
C ALA A 68 -10.24 -0.08 8.54
N GLU A 69 -10.80 -0.12 9.75
CA GLU A 69 -12.24 -0.10 9.98
C GLU A 69 -12.83 1.25 9.55
N ASP A 70 -12.20 2.37 9.90
CA ASP A 70 -12.61 3.71 9.48
C ASP A 70 -12.55 3.90 7.97
N ALA A 71 -11.46 3.43 7.34
CA ALA A 71 -11.33 3.47 5.89
C ALA A 71 -12.40 2.64 5.20
N LEU A 72 -12.70 1.44 5.73
CA LEU A 72 -13.73 0.56 5.21
C LEU A 72 -15.13 1.16 5.31
N GLN A 73 -15.45 1.79 6.43
CA GLN A 73 -16.72 2.50 6.62
C GLN A 73 -16.90 3.60 5.59
N ASP A 74 -15.88 4.43 5.38
CA ASP A 74 -15.90 5.50 4.37
C ASP A 74 -16.08 4.94 2.95
N VAL A 75 -15.43 3.81 2.63
CA VAL A 75 -15.57 3.14 1.33
C VAL A 75 -17.02 2.74 1.08
N PHE A 76 -17.67 2.10 2.05
CA PHE A 76 -19.05 1.64 1.87
C PHE A 76 -20.07 2.77 1.91
N LEU A 77 -19.86 3.83 2.68
CA LEU A 77 -20.70 5.03 2.64
C LEU A 77 -20.65 5.69 1.26
N ARG A 78 -19.44 5.84 0.69
CA ARG A 78 -19.26 6.36 -0.68
C ARG A 78 -19.85 5.41 -1.72
N ALA A 79 -19.68 4.11 -1.53
CA ALA A 79 -20.25 3.11 -2.43
C ALA A 79 -21.79 3.18 -2.45
N TYR A 80 -22.42 3.26 -1.31
CA TYR A 80 -23.87 3.38 -1.19
C TYR A 80 -24.40 4.62 -1.93
N SER A 81 -23.82 5.78 -1.65
CA SER A 81 -24.26 7.06 -2.26
C SER A 81 -23.98 7.11 -3.77
N SER A 82 -22.78 6.70 -4.20
CA SER A 82 -22.38 6.82 -5.62
C SER A 82 -23.08 5.82 -6.52
N LEU A 83 -23.26 4.56 -6.07
CA LEU A 83 -23.97 3.53 -6.86
C LEU A 83 -25.44 3.84 -7.02
N ARG A 84 -26.07 4.48 -6.03
CA ARG A 84 -27.47 4.86 -6.08
C ARG A 84 -27.75 6.08 -6.98
N GLY A 85 -26.77 6.99 -7.06
CA GLY A 85 -26.91 8.25 -7.80
C GLY A 85 -26.40 8.23 -9.24
N SER A 86 -25.97 7.09 -9.77
CA SER A 86 -25.35 7.03 -11.10
C SER A 86 -25.73 5.78 -11.87
N ASP A 87 -26.17 5.95 -13.12
CA ASP A 87 -26.50 4.84 -14.04
C ASP A 87 -25.31 4.38 -14.90
N ARG A 88 -24.11 4.97 -14.69
CA ARG A 88 -22.91 4.61 -15.47
C ARG A 88 -22.52 3.15 -15.20
N PRO A 89 -22.12 2.40 -16.23
CA PRO A 89 -21.54 1.08 -16.04
C PRO A 89 -20.29 1.19 -15.17
N VAL A 90 -20.17 0.27 -14.20
CA VAL A 90 -19.04 0.27 -13.25
C VAL A 90 -18.52 -1.15 -13.10
N SER A 91 -17.22 -1.32 -13.22
CA SER A 91 -16.53 -2.51 -12.77
C SER A 91 -16.45 -2.44 -11.23
N LEU A 92 -17.46 -3.02 -10.55
CA LEU A 92 -17.68 -2.83 -9.10
C LEU A 92 -16.41 -3.11 -8.29
N ARG A 93 -15.73 -4.22 -8.59
CA ARG A 93 -14.52 -4.62 -7.88
C ARG A 93 -13.41 -3.59 -8.02
N ALA A 94 -13.04 -3.23 -9.26
CA ALA A 94 -11.99 -2.25 -9.52
C ALA A 94 -12.34 -0.88 -8.91
N TRP A 95 -13.60 -0.49 -9.00
CA TRP A 95 -14.06 0.78 -8.44
C TRP A 95 -14.02 0.81 -6.91
N LEU A 96 -14.45 -0.27 -6.22
CA LEU A 96 -14.35 -0.36 -4.76
C LEU A 96 -12.89 -0.28 -4.29
N TYR A 97 -11.97 -0.98 -4.97
CA TYR A 97 -10.55 -0.91 -4.68
C TYR A 97 -9.95 0.46 -4.98
N ARG A 98 -10.44 1.18 -6.00
CA ARG A 98 -10.07 2.57 -6.25
C ARG A 98 -10.45 3.48 -5.09
N VAL A 99 -11.68 3.35 -4.60
CA VAL A 99 -12.14 4.15 -3.45
C VAL A 99 -11.31 3.84 -2.20
N ALA A 100 -11.06 2.54 -1.94
CA ALA A 100 -10.23 2.10 -0.82
C ALA A 100 -8.78 2.58 -0.94
N HIS A 101 -8.17 2.49 -2.13
CA HIS A 101 -6.83 2.99 -2.40
C HIS A 101 -6.73 4.48 -2.10
N ASN A 102 -7.61 5.28 -2.69
CA ASN A 102 -7.60 6.73 -2.48
C ASN A 102 -7.76 7.08 -1.00
N ARG A 103 -8.66 6.39 -0.28
CA ARG A 103 -8.86 6.61 1.15
C ARG A 103 -7.62 6.28 1.97
N CYS A 104 -6.96 5.16 1.68
CA CYS A 104 -5.70 4.80 2.33
C CYS A 104 -4.59 5.82 2.05
N ILE A 105 -4.44 6.28 0.80
CA ILE A 105 -3.46 7.31 0.44
C ILE A 105 -3.74 8.64 1.15
N ASP A 106 -5.00 9.07 1.19
CA ASP A 106 -5.40 10.28 1.91
C ASP A 106 -5.08 10.19 3.41
N HIS A 107 -5.26 8.99 4.01
CA HIS A 107 -4.90 8.75 5.39
C HIS A 107 -3.38 8.82 5.60
N LEU A 108 -2.58 8.18 4.74
CA LEU A 108 -1.11 8.16 4.83
C LEU A 108 -0.48 9.54 4.61
N ARG A 109 -1.16 10.45 3.92
CA ARG A 109 -0.69 11.84 3.72
C ARG A 109 -0.94 12.75 4.92
N LYS A 110 -1.84 12.37 5.83
CA LYS A 110 -2.03 13.14 7.05
C LYS A 110 -0.83 12.97 7.98
N PRO A 111 -0.27 14.04 8.56
CA PRO A 111 0.76 13.90 9.58
C PRO A 111 0.13 13.21 10.81
N VAL A 112 0.49 11.96 11.03
CA VAL A 112 0.06 11.20 12.21
C VAL A 112 1.15 11.33 13.27
N PRO A 113 0.82 11.68 14.54
CA PRO A 113 1.74 11.48 15.66
C PRO A 113 2.16 10.00 15.73
N PRO A 114 3.40 9.67 16.14
CA PRO A 114 3.84 8.29 16.19
C PRO A 114 2.92 7.50 17.13
N ALA A 115 2.07 6.66 16.55
CA ALA A 115 1.24 5.72 17.29
C ALA A 115 2.11 4.58 17.79
N ILE A 116 2.01 4.28 19.07
CA ILE A 116 2.62 3.10 19.70
C ILE A 116 1.91 1.88 19.12
N ASP A 117 2.63 1.11 18.29
CA ASP A 117 2.15 -0.15 17.73
C ASP A 117 1.91 -1.18 18.84
N LEU A 118 0.68 -1.27 19.29
CA LEU A 118 0.22 -2.44 20.04
C LEU A 118 -0.10 -3.54 19.02
N PHE A 119 0.86 -4.42 18.83
CA PHE A 119 0.69 -5.63 18.00
C PHE A 119 -0.41 -6.51 18.59
N ASP A 120 -1.59 -6.49 17.99
CA ASP A 120 -2.60 -7.50 18.24
C ASP A 120 -2.27 -8.78 17.45
N THR A 121 -1.52 -9.67 18.08
CA THR A 121 -1.16 -11.00 17.58
C THR A 121 -2.17 -12.07 17.98
N SER A 122 -3.43 -11.72 18.22
CA SER A 122 -4.47 -12.65 18.69
C SER A 122 -4.99 -13.57 17.58
N ARG A 123 -4.13 -14.45 17.08
CA ARG A 123 -4.56 -15.77 16.56
C ARG A 123 -3.62 -16.81 17.11
N LYS A 124 -4.09 -17.57 18.09
CA LYS A 124 -3.44 -18.82 18.53
C LYS A 124 -3.55 -19.84 17.40
N PRO A 125 -2.46 -20.36 16.86
CA PRO A 125 -2.47 -21.54 16.05
C PRO A 125 -2.28 -22.78 16.94
N LEU A 126 -3.02 -23.80 16.62
CA LEU A 126 -2.81 -25.15 17.09
C LEU A 126 -1.74 -25.81 16.19
N TYR A 127 -0.76 -26.40 16.85
CA TYR A 127 0.21 -27.39 16.34
C TYR A 127 1.58 -26.90 15.84
N ASP A 128 2.59 -27.54 16.42
CA ASP A 128 4.05 -27.59 16.23
C ASP A 128 4.86 -26.29 16.48
N PRO A 129 5.66 -26.23 17.62
CA PRO A 129 6.24 -24.98 18.12
C PRO A 129 7.41 -24.41 17.32
N ILE A 130 8.25 -25.23 16.69
CA ILE A 130 9.54 -24.75 16.11
C ILE A 130 9.35 -24.28 14.66
N THR A 131 8.82 -25.11 13.79
CA THR A 131 8.56 -24.77 12.38
C THR A 131 7.49 -23.69 12.22
N GLU A 132 6.54 -23.62 13.16
CA GLU A 132 5.51 -22.58 13.18
C GLU A 132 6.08 -21.23 13.65
N SER A 133 7.06 -21.22 14.56
CA SER A 133 7.74 -20.00 14.99
C SER A 133 8.54 -19.38 13.84
N GLU A 134 9.32 -20.17 13.11
CA GLU A 134 10.10 -19.73 11.95
C GLU A 134 9.19 -19.18 10.84
N ARG A 135 8.11 -19.90 10.51
CA ARG A 135 7.12 -19.45 9.51
C ARG A 135 6.43 -18.14 9.91
N ARG A 136 6.17 -17.95 11.21
CA ARG A 136 5.60 -16.68 11.71
C ARG A 136 6.58 -15.54 11.61
N ASP A 137 7.83 -15.78 11.91
CA ASP A 137 8.87 -14.76 11.82
C ASP A 137 9.14 -14.39 10.35
N ASP A 138 9.15 -15.35 9.45
CA ASP A 138 9.26 -15.11 8.01
C ASP A 138 8.04 -14.31 7.48
N LEU A 139 6.83 -14.65 7.93
CA LEU A 139 5.64 -13.91 7.58
C LEU A 139 5.67 -12.47 8.13
N ARG A 140 6.11 -12.26 9.37
CA ARG A 140 6.28 -10.93 9.95
C ARG A 140 7.27 -10.09 9.14
N ARG A 141 8.41 -10.68 8.78
CA ARG A 141 9.43 -10.04 7.93
C ARG A 141 8.88 -9.68 6.56
N LEU A 142 8.14 -10.58 5.92
CA LEU A 142 7.49 -10.31 4.64
C LEU A 142 6.49 -9.15 4.73
N ILE A 143 5.64 -9.14 5.77
CA ILE A 143 4.68 -8.04 6.01
C ILE A 143 5.41 -6.71 6.17
N GLU A 144 6.50 -6.69 6.92
CA GLU A 144 7.31 -5.49 7.10
C GLU A 144 7.97 -5.03 5.80
N ASP A 145 8.50 -5.95 5.00
CA ASP A 145 9.05 -5.62 3.67
C ASP A 145 7.99 -5.04 2.73
N VAL A 146 6.77 -5.61 2.75
CA VAL A 146 5.64 -5.07 1.97
C VAL A 146 5.27 -3.66 2.44
N ARG A 147 5.26 -3.39 3.76
CA ARG A 147 5.00 -2.05 4.31
C ARG A 147 6.04 -1.02 3.88
N ARG A 148 7.29 -1.44 3.69
CA ARG A 148 8.40 -0.58 3.24
C ARG A 148 8.40 -0.29 1.75
N LEU A 149 7.55 -0.94 0.96
CA LEU A 149 7.39 -0.62 -0.47
C LEU A 149 6.76 0.77 -0.65
N PRO A 150 7.10 1.47 -1.75
CA PRO A 150 6.36 2.67 -2.15
C PRO A 150 4.87 2.38 -2.28
N GLU A 151 4.02 3.33 -1.88
CA GLU A 151 2.56 3.15 -1.75
C GLU A 151 1.90 2.55 -2.99
N GLN A 152 2.22 3.04 -4.19
CA GLN A 152 1.65 2.51 -5.43
C GLN A 152 2.10 1.08 -5.73
N GLN A 153 3.37 0.74 -5.44
CA GLN A 153 3.89 -0.62 -5.62
C GLN A 153 3.23 -1.57 -4.63
N ARG A 154 3.12 -1.16 -3.37
CA ARG A 154 2.43 -1.91 -2.31
C ARG A 154 0.97 -2.16 -2.67
N SER A 155 0.25 -1.13 -3.09
CA SER A 155 -1.15 -1.23 -3.48
C SER A 155 -1.36 -2.19 -4.66
N ALA A 156 -0.58 -2.05 -5.75
CA ALA A 156 -0.65 -2.94 -6.90
C ALA A 156 -0.39 -4.40 -6.51
N LEU A 157 0.63 -4.63 -5.68
CA LEU A 157 1.00 -5.96 -5.21
C LEU A 157 -0.11 -6.59 -4.35
N LEU A 158 -0.64 -5.85 -3.37
CA LEU A 158 -1.70 -6.35 -2.49
C LEU A 158 -2.97 -6.70 -3.26
N MET A 159 -3.43 -5.85 -4.16
CA MET A 159 -4.59 -6.13 -5.01
C MET A 159 -4.36 -7.35 -5.91
N ARG A 160 -3.15 -7.54 -6.43
CA ARG A 160 -2.81 -8.68 -7.28
C ARG A 160 -2.74 -9.98 -6.51
N GLU A 161 -1.99 -10.01 -5.39
CA GLU A 161 -1.68 -11.25 -4.67
C GLU A 161 -2.79 -11.66 -3.70
N MET A 162 -3.49 -10.70 -3.07
CA MET A 162 -4.54 -11.01 -2.10
C MET A 162 -5.91 -11.21 -2.74
N ASP A 163 -6.20 -10.51 -3.84
CA ASP A 163 -7.52 -10.54 -4.48
C ASP A 163 -7.50 -11.03 -5.93
N GLY A 164 -6.33 -11.39 -6.48
CA GLY A 164 -6.20 -11.96 -7.81
C GLY A 164 -6.66 -11.03 -8.94
N MET A 165 -6.60 -9.69 -8.77
CA MET A 165 -7.06 -8.74 -9.78
C MET A 165 -6.24 -8.87 -11.08
N SER A 166 -6.93 -8.77 -12.22
CA SER A 166 -6.30 -8.69 -13.53
C SER A 166 -5.53 -7.38 -13.72
N TYR A 167 -4.63 -7.31 -14.69
CA TYR A 167 -3.92 -6.06 -15.00
C TYR A 167 -4.87 -4.94 -15.45
N ALA A 168 -5.98 -5.28 -16.12
CA ALA A 168 -6.99 -4.31 -16.50
C ALA A 168 -7.71 -3.72 -15.28
N GLU A 169 -8.14 -4.57 -14.35
CA GLU A 169 -8.76 -4.11 -13.10
C GLU A 169 -7.79 -3.28 -12.24
N LEU A 170 -6.50 -3.67 -12.18
CA LEU A 170 -5.47 -2.88 -11.50
C LEU A 170 -5.26 -1.50 -12.14
N SER A 171 -5.24 -1.45 -13.47
CA SER A 171 -5.14 -0.21 -14.25
C SER A 171 -6.31 0.72 -13.92
N GLU A 172 -7.51 0.19 -13.89
CA GLU A 172 -8.72 0.93 -13.51
C GLU A 172 -8.68 1.37 -12.04
N ALA A 173 -8.37 0.46 -11.12
CA ALA A 173 -8.34 0.74 -9.68
C ALA A 173 -7.30 1.80 -9.30
N LEU A 174 -6.11 1.73 -9.89
CA LEU A 174 -5.01 2.66 -9.58
C LEU A 174 -5.02 3.93 -10.46
N GLY A 175 -5.82 3.96 -11.51
CA GLY A 175 -5.87 5.08 -12.45
C GLY A 175 -4.58 5.27 -13.25
N VAL A 176 -3.88 4.18 -13.60
CA VAL A 176 -2.61 4.18 -14.33
C VAL A 176 -2.70 3.28 -15.55
N SER A 177 -1.77 3.41 -16.51
CA SER A 177 -1.75 2.56 -17.71
C SER A 177 -1.39 1.10 -17.38
N LEU A 178 -1.78 0.15 -18.26
CA LEU A 178 -1.41 -1.27 -18.15
C LEU A 178 0.12 -1.47 -18.07
N GLN A 179 0.87 -0.67 -18.81
CA GLN A 179 2.34 -0.73 -18.78
C GLN A 179 2.88 -0.26 -17.41
N ALA A 180 2.28 0.77 -16.82
CA ALA A 180 2.63 1.23 -15.48
C ALA A 180 2.33 0.16 -14.43
N VAL A 181 1.18 -0.54 -14.53
CA VAL A 181 0.85 -1.68 -13.63
C VAL A 181 1.92 -2.76 -13.68
N LYS A 182 2.33 -3.19 -14.90
CA LYS A 182 3.41 -4.18 -15.06
C LYS A 182 4.70 -3.72 -14.39
N SER A 183 5.08 -2.46 -14.60
CA SER A 183 6.28 -1.86 -14.00
C SER A 183 6.19 -1.78 -12.48
N LEU A 184 5.03 -1.43 -11.92
CA LEU A 184 4.80 -1.38 -10.47
C LEU A 184 4.97 -2.76 -9.84
N LEU A 185 4.38 -3.80 -10.42
CA LEU A 185 4.48 -5.18 -9.92
C LEU A 185 5.90 -5.73 -10.01
N VAL A 186 6.60 -5.48 -11.12
CA VAL A 186 8.01 -5.89 -11.28
C VAL A 186 8.88 -5.22 -10.23
N ARG A 187 8.77 -3.90 -10.07
CA ARG A 187 9.55 -3.15 -9.06
C ARG A 187 9.23 -3.58 -7.63
N ALA A 188 7.95 -3.87 -7.33
CA ALA A 188 7.56 -4.38 -6.02
C ALA A 188 8.23 -5.72 -5.71
N ARG A 189 8.18 -6.66 -6.65
CA ARG A 189 8.80 -7.99 -6.49
C ARG A 189 10.32 -7.92 -6.37
N ILE A 190 10.99 -7.13 -7.24
CA ILE A 190 12.44 -6.88 -7.11
C ILE A 190 12.73 -6.29 -5.73
N GLY A 191 11.93 -5.32 -5.29
CA GLY A 191 12.08 -4.73 -3.97
C GLY A 191 11.99 -5.73 -2.82
N LEU A 192 11.10 -6.72 -2.89
CA LEU A 192 11.01 -7.76 -1.87
C LEU A 192 12.20 -8.72 -1.91
N VAL A 193 12.62 -9.16 -3.10
CA VAL A 193 13.80 -10.02 -3.26
C VAL A 193 15.04 -9.35 -2.68
N GLU A 194 15.31 -8.09 -3.05
CA GLU A 194 16.43 -7.32 -2.49
C GLU A 194 16.36 -7.16 -0.96
N ALA A 195 15.17 -7.15 -0.36
CA ALA A 195 15.03 -7.06 1.10
C ALA A 195 15.43 -8.40 1.77
N VAL A 196 15.06 -9.52 1.17
CA VAL A 196 15.48 -10.86 1.63
C VAL A 196 16.99 -11.00 1.49
N GLU A 197 17.56 -10.66 0.33
CA GLU A 197 19.00 -10.71 0.08
C GLU A 197 19.79 -9.82 1.05
N ALA A 198 19.27 -8.61 1.34
CA ALA A 198 19.91 -7.66 2.25
C ALA A 198 20.11 -8.25 3.67
N ARG A 199 19.17 -9.07 4.12
CA ARG A 199 19.27 -9.75 5.44
C ARG A 199 20.27 -10.90 5.44
N GLY A 200 20.36 -11.63 4.32
CA GLY A 200 21.26 -12.77 4.17
C GLY A 200 22.70 -12.42 3.80
N THR A 201 22.99 -11.16 3.46
CA THR A 201 24.33 -10.76 2.98
C THR A 201 25.22 -10.32 4.13
N ALA A 202 26.46 -10.83 4.16
CA ALA A 202 27.46 -10.46 5.17
C ALA A 202 27.81 -8.97 5.09
N CYS A 203 28.08 -8.35 6.25
CA CYS A 203 28.47 -6.94 6.31
C CYS A 203 29.75 -6.63 5.52
N SER A 204 30.67 -7.59 5.40
CA SER A 204 31.87 -7.48 4.55
C SER A 204 31.51 -7.18 3.10
N ASP A 205 30.59 -7.95 2.52
CA ASP A 205 30.19 -7.82 1.12
C ASP A 205 29.42 -6.51 0.88
N ILE A 206 28.60 -6.11 1.85
CA ILE A 206 27.92 -4.80 1.80
C ILE A 206 28.92 -3.66 1.81
N ARG A 207 29.97 -3.72 2.67
CA ARG A 207 31.03 -2.70 2.72
C ARG A 207 31.82 -2.64 1.43
N LEU A 208 32.11 -3.77 0.80
CA LEU A 208 32.77 -3.83 -0.51
C LEU A 208 31.92 -3.16 -1.61
N ASP A 209 30.59 -3.45 -1.65
CA ASP A 209 29.69 -2.80 -2.61
C ASP A 209 29.59 -1.29 -2.36
N LEU A 210 29.55 -0.86 -1.09
CA LEU A 210 29.55 0.55 -0.71
C LEU A 210 30.83 1.27 -1.15
N ALA A 211 32.01 0.69 -0.88
CA ALA A 211 33.30 1.26 -1.29
C ALA A 211 33.40 1.35 -2.82
N GLY A 212 33.13 0.25 -3.54
CA GLY A 212 33.19 0.24 -5.00
C GLY A 212 32.16 1.15 -5.67
N SER A 213 30.98 1.32 -5.08
CA SER A 213 29.98 2.30 -5.58
C SER A 213 30.43 3.74 -5.33
N PHE A 214 31.07 3.99 -4.19
CA PHE A 214 31.60 5.28 -3.82
C PHE A 214 32.74 5.70 -4.76
N ASP A 215 33.68 4.81 -5.05
CA ASP A 215 34.80 5.05 -5.95
C ASP A 215 34.34 5.38 -7.38
N ARG A 216 33.33 4.68 -7.86
CA ARG A 216 32.74 4.93 -9.19
C ARG A 216 31.78 6.13 -9.25
N GLY A 217 31.50 6.77 -8.12
CA GLY A 217 30.51 7.88 -8.05
C GLY A 217 29.08 7.46 -8.38
N VAL A 218 28.74 6.15 -8.24
CA VAL A 218 27.43 5.62 -8.56
C VAL A 218 26.64 5.26 -7.29
N ARG A 219 25.36 5.07 -7.46
CA ARG A 219 24.47 4.69 -6.37
C ARG A 219 24.71 3.22 -5.98
N ALA A 220 24.86 2.93 -4.69
CA ALA A 220 24.98 1.58 -4.17
C ALA A 220 23.78 0.69 -4.57
N SER A 221 23.99 -0.61 -4.64
CA SER A 221 22.97 -1.60 -5.03
C SER A 221 21.70 -1.50 -4.18
N GLY A 222 20.58 -1.99 -4.68
CA GLY A 222 19.32 -2.04 -3.94
C GLY A 222 19.45 -2.79 -2.63
N ARG A 223 20.13 -3.94 -2.68
CA ARG A 223 20.45 -4.77 -1.53
C ARG A 223 21.23 -3.99 -0.45
N SER A 224 22.32 -3.33 -0.82
CA SER A 224 23.13 -2.55 0.14
C SER A 224 22.36 -1.38 0.74
N ARG A 225 21.55 -0.67 -0.07
CA ARG A 225 20.69 0.41 0.45
C ARG A 225 19.66 -0.08 1.46
N LYS A 226 19.13 -1.29 1.30
CA LYS A 226 18.20 -1.88 2.26
C LYS A 226 18.91 -2.36 3.52
N HIS A 227 20.06 -3.01 3.38
CA HIS A 227 20.89 -3.43 4.52
C HIS A 227 21.25 -2.25 5.43
N LEU A 228 21.57 -1.08 4.86
CA LEU A 228 21.89 0.14 5.62
C LEU A 228 20.75 0.64 6.51
N ARG A 229 19.50 0.26 6.26
CA ARG A 229 18.36 0.67 7.10
C ARG A 229 18.34 -0.06 8.43
N ASP A 230 18.82 -1.31 8.41
CA ASP A 230 18.68 -2.24 9.52
C ASP A 230 20.05 -2.55 10.18
N CYS A 231 21.18 -2.05 9.62
CA CYS A 231 22.53 -2.27 10.12
C CYS A 231 23.25 -0.96 10.43
N ALA A 232 23.38 -0.61 11.72
CA ALA A 232 24.06 0.58 12.18
C ALA A 232 25.55 0.60 11.75
N GLY A 233 26.28 -0.52 11.91
CA GLY A 233 27.70 -0.58 11.59
C GLY A 233 28.02 -0.36 10.11
N CYS A 234 27.16 -0.81 9.17
CA CYS A 234 27.33 -0.50 7.75
C CYS A 234 26.91 0.95 7.43
N SER A 235 25.92 1.49 8.15
CA SER A 235 25.53 2.89 8.03
C SER A 235 26.66 3.83 8.47
N GLU A 236 27.32 3.54 9.59
CA GLU A 236 28.51 4.26 10.08
C GLU A 236 29.67 4.17 9.08
N TYR A 237 29.96 2.96 8.57
CA TYR A 237 30.98 2.78 7.54
C TYR A 237 30.74 3.69 6.31
N ARG A 238 29.49 3.80 5.86
CA ARG A 238 29.15 4.72 4.76
C ARG A 238 29.43 6.19 5.10
N VAL A 239 29.17 6.60 6.34
CA VAL A 239 29.49 7.97 6.80
C VAL A 239 31.00 8.20 6.81
N GLN A 240 31.79 7.23 7.33
CA GLN A 240 33.25 7.30 7.34
C GLN A 240 33.85 7.42 5.94
N LEU A 241 33.35 6.65 4.95
CA LEU A 241 33.78 6.76 3.55
C LEU A 241 33.63 8.20 3.00
N ARG A 242 32.52 8.86 3.33
CA ARG A 242 32.30 10.26 2.92
C ARG A 242 33.26 11.22 3.62
N GLY A 243 33.46 11.04 4.93
CA GLY A 243 34.38 11.86 5.71
C GLY A 243 35.81 11.79 5.21
N VAL A 244 36.29 10.61 4.79
CA VAL A 244 37.60 10.43 4.18
C VAL A 244 37.75 11.27 2.89
N ARG A 245 36.77 11.20 1.99
CA ARG A 245 36.77 11.99 0.76
C ARG A 245 36.78 13.49 1.03
N ASP A 246 35.93 13.94 1.94
CA ASP A 246 35.81 15.36 2.28
C ASP A 246 37.11 15.87 2.95
N GLY A 247 37.77 15.02 3.74
CA GLY A 247 39.10 15.30 4.28
C GLY A 247 40.18 15.46 3.19
N PHE A 248 40.20 14.55 2.21
CA PHE A 248 41.15 14.67 1.07
C PHE A 248 40.83 15.86 0.16
N ALA A 249 39.56 16.17 -0.06
CA ALA A 249 39.17 17.38 -0.82
C ALA A 249 39.65 18.67 -0.16
N ALA A 250 39.65 18.72 1.17
CA ALA A 250 40.17 19.86 1.93
C ALA A 250 41.71 20.04 1.84
N MET A 251 42.43 18.95 1.53
CA MET A 251 43.90 18.95 1.35
C MET A 251 44.32 19.28 -0.09
N SER A 252 43.41 19.32 -1.06
CA SER A 252 43.71 19.60 -2.46
C SER A 252 44.11 21.06 -2.66
N PRO A 253 45.21 21.36 -3.43
CA PRO A 253 45.73 22.73 -3.59
C PRO A 253 44.78 23.74 -4.25
N GLY A 254 43.66 23.29 -4.81
CA GLY A 254 42.58 24.12 -5.38
C GLY A 254 41.28 24.10 -4.60
N GLY A 255 41.26 23.44 -3.44
CA GLY A 255 40.09 23.38 -2.57
C GLY A 255 39.98 24.64 -1.69
N PRO A 256 38.80 24.92 -1.12
CA PRO A 256 38.67 25.98 -0.13
C PRO A 256 39.60 25.65 1.03
N GLY A 257 40.64 26.45 1.22
CA GLY A 257 41.65 26.26 2.27
C GLY A 257 41.01 26.10 3.66
N PRO A 258 41.75 25.58 4.64
CA PRO A 258 41.17 25.24 5.98
C PRO A 258 40.49 26.43 6.65
N ILE A 259 40.87 27.66 6.32
CA ILE A 259 40.22 28.88 6.81
C ILE A 259 38.84 29.09 6.18
N ALA A 260 38.65 28.81 4.89
CA ALA A 260 37.35 28.93 4.22
C ALA A 260 36.39 27.84 4.66
N ALA A 261 36.89 26.63 4.97
CA ALA A 261 36.11 25.56 5.54
C ALA A 261 35.64 25.88 6.99
N ALA A 262 36.51 26.47 7.78
CA ALA A 262 36.18 26.92 9.15
C ALA A 262 35.19 28.10 9.14
N LEU A 263 35.30 29.04 8.23
CA LEU A 263 34.36 30.16 8.06
C LEU A 263 32.97 29.70 7.62
N LYS A 264 32.88 28.64 6.79
CA LYS A 264 31.62 28.03 6.39
C LYS A 264 30.93 27.27 7.53
N LEU A 265 31.70 26.61 8.40
CA LEU A 265 31.24 25.97 9.63
C LEU A 265 30.76 26.97 10.68
N LEU A 266 31.30 28.16 10.70
CA LEU A 266 30.95 29.24 11.63
C LEU A 266 29.83 30.15 11.09
N GLY A 267 29.26 29.86 9.91
CA GLY A 267 28.17 30.65 9.33
C GLY A 267 28.60 32.08 8.85
N LEU A 268 29.89 32.36 8.78
CA LEU A 268 30.43 33.69 8.44
C LEU A 268 30.81 33.83 6.96
N GLY A 269 30.45 32.90 6.09
CA GLY A 269 30.80 32.88 4.67
C GLY A 269 29.62 33.13 3.75
N SER A 270 29.04 34.33 3.78
CA SER A 270 28.11 34.75 2.73
C SER A 270 28.11 36.27 2.60
N ALA A 271 28.98 36.79 1.72
CA ALA A 271 28.74 38.04 1.02
C ALA A 271 29.79 38.19 -0.09
N ALA A 272 29.46 37.87 -1.31
CA ALA A 272 29.76 38.59 -2.55
C ALA A 272 29.13 37.86 -3.73
#